data_6f202fe64bda5012ef5eb9300378e0e6
#
_entry.id   6f202fe64bda5012ef5eb9300378e0e6
#
_cell.length_a   1.000
_cell.length_b   1.000
_cell.length_c   1.000
_cell.angle_alpha   90.00
_cell.angle_beta   90.00
_cell.angle_gamma   90.00
#
_symmetry.space_group_name_H-M   'P 1'
#
loop_
_entity.id
_entity.type
_entity.pdbx_description
1 polymer ?
#
loop_
_entity_poly.entity_id
_entity_poly.type
_entity_poly.pdbx_seq_one_letter_code
_entity_poly.pdbx_strand_id
1 'polypeptide(L)' 'MIMKKFRWTPSQMDRLEHAVRKGLRVALSRRGTEYIVVAVRLTQKDGADALVGHVPMTGDELVFRLQDLESFQVIGD' A
#
# COMPACT_ATOMS: atom_id res chain seq x y z
N MET A 1 -19.03 -16.27 -10.75
CA MET A 1 -17.62 -15.90 -10.93
C MET A 1 -16.99 -15.57 -9.60
N ILE A 2 -15.85 -16.12 -9.34
CA ILE A 2 -15.14 -15.90 -8.08
C ILE A 2 -14.14 -14.78 -8.26
N MET A 3 -14.29 -13.72 -7.49
CA MET A 3 -13.30 -12.66 -7.48
C MET A 3 -12.23 -13.00 -6.45
N LYS A 4 -10.99 -13.04 -6.93
CA LYS A 4 -9.86 -13.31 -6.06
C LYS A 4 -9.59 -12.06 -5.24
N LYS A 5 -9.77 -12.17 -3.92
CA LYS A 5 -9.54 -11.06 -3.03
C LYS A 5 -8.11 -11.09 -2.54
N PHE A 6 -7.43 -9.94 -2.62
CA PHE A 6 -6.08 -9.83 -2.10
C PHE A 6 -6.08 -10.02 -0.59
N ARG A 7 -5.11 -10.76 -0.09
CA ARG A 7 -5.00 -11.04 1.34
C ARG A 7 -3.68 -10.56 1.89
N TRP A 8 -3.74 -9.93 3.05
CA TRP A 8 -2.54 -9.52 3.77
C TRP A 8 -2.04 -10.69 4.60
N THR A 9 -1.17 -11.50 3.99
CA THR A 9 -0.50 -12.58 4.70
C THR A 9 0.65 -12.00 5.52
N PRO A 10 1.19 -12.76 6.48
CA PRO A 10 2.39 -12.30 7.21
C PRO A 10 3.53 -11.93 6.28
N SER A 11 3.72 -12.67 5.20
CA SER A 11 4.76 -12.38 4.22
C SER A 11 4.52 -11.04 3.53
N GLN A 12 3.29 -10.74 3.16
CA GLN A 12 2.95 -9.46 2.55
C GLN A 12 3.13 -8.31 3.53
N MET A 13 2.74 -8.52 4.78
CA MET A 13 2.93 -7.49 5.81
C MET A 13 4.41 -7.21 6.03
N ASP A 14 5.25 -8.24 6.03
CA ASP A 14 6.70 -8.05 6.18
C ASP A 14 7.26 -7.21 5.04
N ARG A 15 6.80 -7.46 3.82
CA ARG A 15 7.23 -6.68 2.67
C ARG A 15 6.80 -5.23 2.77
N LEU A 16 5.58 -4.99 3.25
CA LEU A 16 5.07 -3.64 3.44
C LEU A 16 5.88 -2.90 4.49
N GLU A 17 6.15 -3.55 5.61
CA GLU A 17 6.93 -2.94 6.68
C GLU A 17 8.35 -2.64 6.22
N HIS A 18 8.94 -3.54 5.44
CA HIS A 18 10.26 -3.31 4.86
C HIS A 18 10.24 -2.08 3.93
N ALA A 19 9.22 -1.99 3.08
CA ALA A 19 9.09 -0.88 2.16
C ALA A 19 8.96 0.45 2.92
N VAL A 20 8.22 0.46 4.01
CA VAL A 20 8.07 1.66 4.84
C VAL A 20 9.41 2.05 5.47
N ARG A 21 10.13 1.07 6.04
CA ARG A 21 11.41 1.38 6.68
C ARG A 21 12.44 1.90 5.70
N LYS A 22 12.41 1.43 4.46
CA LYS A 22 13.39 1.80 3.44
C LYS A 22 12.92 2.92 2.53
N GLY A 23 11.66 3.34 2.64
CA GLY A 23 11.13 4.37 1.75
C GLY A 23 11.04 3.92 0.31
N LEU A 24 10.63 2.68 0.09
CA LEU A 24 10.60 2.09 -1.26
C LEU A 24 9.30 2.45 -1.99
N ARG A 25 9.37 2.39 -3.31
CA ARG A 25 8.18 2.55 -4.13
C ARG A 25 7.39 1.26 -4.15
N VAL A 26 6.08 1.41 -4.08
CA VAL A 26 5.16 0.28 -4.12
C VAL A 26 4.07 0.57 -5.15
N ALA A 27 3.62 -0.48 -5.82
CA ALA A 27 2.45 -0.43 -6.69
C ALA A 27 1.30 -1.08 -5.94
N LEU A 28 0.17 -0.40 -5.93
CA LEU A 28 -1.00 -0.95 -5.29
C LEU A 28 -2.25 -0.52 -6.04
N SER A 29 -3.33 -1.23 -5.86
CA SER A 29 -4.57 -0.87 -6.52
C SER A 29 -5.72 -0.84 -5.54
N ARG A 30 -6.65 0.06 -5.80
CA ARG A 30 -7.86 0.27 -5.01
C ARG A 30 -8.97 0.69 -5.95
N ARG A 31 -10.08 -0.04 -5.90
CA ARG A 31 -11.25 0.26 -6.73
C ARG A 31 -10.91 0.35 -8.22
N GLY A 32 -10.08 -0.57 -8.68
CA GLY A 32 -9.71 -0.63 -10.08
C GLY A 32 -8.67 0.39 -10.53
N THR A 33 -8.20 1.25 -9.63
CA THR A 33 -7.17 2.25 -9.95
C THR A 33 -5.85 1.81 -9.37
N GLU A 34 -4.81 1.88 -10.19
CA GLU A 34 -3.45 1.56 -9.75
C GLU A 34 -2.73 2.83 -9.33
N TYR A 35 -2.00 2.73 -8.22
CA TYR A 35 -1.20 3.83 -7.68
C TYR A 35 0.23 3.38 -7.52
N ILE A 36 1.17 4.27 -7.82
CA ILE A 36 2.58 4.05 -7.51
C ILE A 36 3.01 5.15 -6.57
N VAL A 37 3.36 4.76 -5.35
CA VAL A 37 3.69 5.72 -4.29
C VAL A 37 4.93 5.26 -3.55
N VAL A 38 5.57 6.20 -2.86
CA VAL A 38 6.64 5.86 -1.92
C VAL A 38 5.97 5.54 -0.58
N ALA A 39 6.30 4.39 -0.01
CA ALA A 39 5.75 4.00 1.29
C ALA A 39 6.39 4.87 2.38
N VAL A 40 5.56 5.59 3.14
CA VAL A 40 6.04 6.56 4.13
C VAL A 40 5.92 6.01 5.54
N ARG A 41 4.71 5.60 5.93
CA ARG A 41 4.49 5.06 7.27
C ARG A 41 3.19 4.27 7.32
N LEU A 42 3.08 3.45 8.32
CA LEU A 42 1.83 2.77 8.64
C LEU A 42 1.12 3.57 9.72
N THR A 43 -0.20 3.62 9.63
CA THR A 43 -1.03 4.36 10.55
C THR A 43 -2.37 3.64 10.69
N GLN A 44 -3.33 4.29 11.31
CA GLN A 44 -4.69 3.80 11.37
C GLN A 44 -5.63 4.87 10.86
N LYS A 45 -6.65 4.43 10.12
CA LYS A 45 -7.69 5.31 9.62
C LYS A 45 -9.02 4.62 9.83
N ASP A 46 -9.94 5.30 10.54
CA ASP A 46 -11.27 4.76 10.83
C ASP A 46 -11.19 3.39 11.50
N GLY A 47 -10.22 3.23 12.40
CA GLY A 47 -10.05 2.00 13.16
C GLY A 47 -9.40 0.85 12.39
N ALA A 48 -8.89 1.11 11.20
CA ALA A 48 -8.26 0.09 10.37
C ALA A 48 -6.82 0.48 10.06
N ASP A 49 -5.96 -0.52 9.92
CA ASP A 49 -4.57 -0.30 9.52
C ASP A 49 -4.52 0.32 8.13
N ALA A 50 -3.64 1.28 7.96
CA ALA A 50 -3.55 2.03 6.71
C ALA A 50 -2.09 2.35 6.39
N LEU A 51 -1.83 2.49 5.09
CA LEU A 51 -0.53 2.92 4.58
C LEU A 51 -0.63 4.37 4.13
N VAL A 52 0.32 5.19 4.56
CA VAL A 52 0.48 6.53 4.00
C VAL A 52 1.52 6.45 2.88
N GLY A 53 1.11 6.84 1.69
CA GLY A 53 1.96 6.84 0.51
C GLY A 53 2.16 8.26 -0.01
N HIS A 54 3.36 8.53 -0.51
CA HIS A 54 3.71 9.81 -1.11
C HIS A 54 3.73 9.66 -2.62
N VAL A 55 2.99 10.52 -3.32
CA VAL A 55 2.98 10.52 -4.78
C VAL A 55 4.16 11.38 -5.26
N PRO A 56 5.19 10.77 -5.87
CA PRO A 56 6.42 11.53 -6.17
C PRO A 56 6.21 12.71 -7.10
N MET A 57 5.30 12.58 -8.05
CA MET A 57 5.14 13.62 -9.07
C MET A 57 4.43 14.87 -8.55
N THR A 58 3.54 14.71 -7.60
CA THR A 58 2.74 15.85 -7.12
C THR A 58 3.09 16.25 -5.70
N GLY A 59 3.76 15.38 -4.95
CA GLY A 59 4.05 15.62 -3.54
C GLY A 59 2.89 15.34 -2.61
N ASP A 60 1.77 14.84 -3.15
CA ASP A 60 0.60 14.55 -2.33
C ASP A 60 0.84 13.32 -1.46
N GLU A 61 0.22 13.31 -0.28
CA GLU A 61 0.13 12.11 0.54
C GLU A 61 -1.26 11.53 0.44
N LEU A 62 -1.31 10.23 0.23
CA LEU A 62 -2.56 9.47 0.17
C LEU A 62 -2.57 8.44 1.28
N VAL A 63 -3.75 8.17 1.82
CA VAL A 63 -3.92 7.18 2.88
C VAL A 63 -4.76 6.05 2.33
N PHE A 64 -4.23 4.83 2.40
CA PHE A 64 -4.88 3.63 1.89
C PHE A 64 -5.13 2.67 3.04
N ARG A 65 -6.41 2.39 3.35
CA ARG A 65 -6.69 1.33 4.31
C ARG A 65 -6.29 0.00 3.68
N LEU A 66 -5.55 -0.82 4.42
CA LEU A 66 -5.03 -2.07 3.86
C LEU A 66 -6.16 -2.99 3.40
N GLN A 67 -7.28 -2.96 4.09
CA GLN A 67 -8.41 -3.81 3.73
C GLN A 67 -9.05 -3.43 2.39
N ASP A 68 -8.81 -2.21 1.91
CA ASP A 68 -9.37 -1.74 0.64
C ASP A 68 -8.47 -2.02 -0.56
N LEU A 69 -7.26 -2.50 -0.32
CA LEU A 69 -6.31 -2.74 -1.40
C LEU A 69 -6.63 -4.06 -2.10
N GLU A 70 -6.55 -4.03 -3.41
CA GLU A 70 -6.80 -5.18 -4.27
C GLU A 70 -5.51 -5.85 -4.73
N SER A 71 -4.40 -5.12 -4.63
CA SER A 71 -3.09 -5.66 -4.96
C SER A 71 -2.00 -4.82 -4.30
N PHE A 72 -0.84 -5.42 -4.11
CA PHE A 72 0.31 -4.75 -3.54
C PHE A 72 1.59 -5.41 -4.04
N GLN A 73 2.56 -4.59 -4.45
CA GLN A 73 3.85 -5.10 -4.90
C GLN A 73 4.91 -4.03 -4.63
N VAL A 74 6.05 -4.45 -4.10
CA VAL A 74 7.21 -3.57 -3.97
C VAL A 74 7.93 -3.55 -5.31
N ILE A 75 8.17 -2.36 -5.86
CA ILE A 75 8.76 -2.21 -7.18
C ILE A 75 10.10 -1.48 -7.18
N GLY A 76 10.48 -0.89 -6.08
CA GLY A 76 11.75 -0.18 -6.04
C GLY A 76 12.51 -0.51 -4.80
N ASP A 77 13.77 -0.77 -4.97
CA ASP A 77 14.67 -1.06 -3.87
C ASP A 77 15.76 0.00 -3.82
#